data_0a421c875f53b25571cc649ec79f2091
#
_entry.id   0a421c875f53b25571cc649ec79f2091
#
_cell.length_a   1.000
_cell.length_b   1.000
_cell.length_c   1.000
_cell.angle_alpha   90.00
_cell.angle_beta   90.00
_cell.angle_gamma   90.00
#
_symmetry.space_group_name_H-M   'P 1'
#
loop_
_entity.id
_entity.type
_entity.pdbx_description
1 polymer ?
#
loop_
_entity_poly.entity_id
_entity_poly.type
_entity_poly.pdbx_seq_one_letter_code
_entity_poly.pdbx_strand_id
1 'polypeptide(L)'
;MKHFRGYKEIISYSNKYFYQDSLQVMKIRGKKIDDVVKFSFVDHDGKDELVGNSNKAEIDFIVGQLKIMYENNKTESVGIITPHTNQQKLLMEAISKLPERDFYFENLKLKIMTFDTCQGEERDIIFYSMVANENSDRLWGVFIKDFNSIDSEEDGKIKVQRLNVGFSRAKETVHFVLSKPLDKFTGSIGDALRHYNFILEEAKKEHEISEVDQKSKMEPKVLKWFYDTEFWKNNKEKIEFFPQFEIGKYLKQLDRTYKHPHYKVDFLLVYKDENQKEHKIIIEYDGFTEHFNDLDEVNEFNYENYYSEDDVYRQKVLESYGYKFLRINKFNVGSNPVTTLNERITSLFKNYRTQN
;
A
#
# COMPACT_ATOMS: atom_id res chain seq x y z
N MET A 1 -11.74 11.63 16.34
CA MET A 1 -11.15 11.28 15.06
C MET A 1 -10.64 9.85 15.14
N LYS A 2 -11.01 8.96 14.21
CA LYS A 2 -10.54 7.56 14.22
C LYS A 2 -9.30 7.46 13.34
N HIS A 3 -8.25 6.82 13.86
CA HIS A 3 -7.00 6.63 13.12
C HIS A 3 -6.93 5.18 12.62
N PHE A 4 -6.48 4.99 11.37
CA PHE A 4 -6.21 3.69 10.79
C PHE A 4 -4.69 3.51 10.61
N ARG A 5 -4.17 2.36 11.02
CA ARG A 5 -2.72 2.08 11.04
C ARG A 5 -2.19 1.40 9.78
N GLY A 6 -3.05 1.00 8.88
CA GLY A 6 -2.69 0.43 7.58
C GLY A 6 -2.56 1.48 6.48
N TYR A 7 -2.37 1.02 5.25
CA TYR A 7 -2.32 1.87 4.07
C TYR A 7 -3.71 2.40 3.69
N LYS A 8 -3.74 3.61 3.09
CA LYS A 8 -5.00 4.25 2.68
C LYS A 8 -5.79 3.41 1.68
N GLU A 9 -5.08 2.72 0.80
CA GLU A 9 -5.66 1.86 -0.23
C GLU A 9 -6.47 0.71 0.38
N ILE A 10 -5.99 0.14 1.48
CA ILE A 10 -6.66 -0.95 2.19
C ILE A 10 -7.98 -0.50 2.81
N ILE A 11 -7.99 0.66 3.48
CA ILE A 11 -9.18 1.15 4.17
C ILE A 11 -10.09 2.00 3.27
N SER A 12 -9.69 2.25 2.03
CA SER A 12 -10.36 3.19 1.11
C SER A 12 -11.85 2.90 0.93
N TYR A 13 -12.21 1.63 0.79
CA TYR A 13 -13.59 1.21 0.68
C TYR A 13 -14.39 1.57 1.94
N SER A 14 -13.92 1.15 3.11
CA SER A 14 -14.58 1.45 4.38
C SER A 14 -14.63 2.95 4.63
N ASN A 15 -13.55 3.67 4.34
CA ASN A 15 -13.49 5.13 4.52
C ASN A 15 -14.54 5.84 3.68
N LYS A 16 -14.65 5.49 2.40
CA LYS A 16 -15.62 6.08 1.47
C LYS A 16 -17.07 5.79 1.85
N TYR A 17 -17.40 4.51 2.08
CA TYR A 17 -18.80 4.08 2.20
C TYR A 17 -19.35 4.11 3.64
N PHE A 18 -18.50 4.06 4.67
CA PHE A 18 -18.94 4.00 6.08
C PHE A 18 -18.50 5.17 6.92
N TYR A 19 -17.42 5.85 6.55
CA TYR A 19 -16.84 6.93 7.36
C TYR A 19 -16.83 8.29 6.64
N GLN A 20 -17.44 8.40 5.44
CA GLN A 20 -17.53 9.64 4.67
C GLN A 20 -16.17 10.34 4.54
N ASP A 21 -15.14 9.56 4.23
CA ASP A 21 -13.73 9.99 4.13
C ASP A 21 -13.17 10.68 5.39
N SER A 22 -13.73 10.34 6.56
CA SER A 22 -13.35 10.97 7.84
C SER A 22 -12.23 10.25 8.59
N LEU A 23 -11.79 9.09 8.13
CA LEU A 23 -10.67 8.37 8.75
C LEU A 23 -9.34 9.02 8.36
N GLN A 24 -8.50 9.24 9.36
CA GLN A 24 -7.10 9.60 9.14
C GLN A 24 -6.26 8.34 8.98
N VAL A 25 -5.54 8.27 7.89
CA VAL A 25 -4.59 7.20 7.60
C VAL A 25 -3.19 7.68 8.02
N MET A 26 -2.54 6.90 8.88
CA MET A 26 -1.25 7.29 9.48
C MET A 26 -0.05 6.74 8.72
N LYS A 27 -0.27 5.82 7.77
CA LYS A 27 0.81 5.08 7.13
C LYS A 27 0.86 5.38 5.64
N ILE A 28 2.02 5.84 5.18
CA ILE A 28 2.34 5.96 3.75
C ILE A 28 2.77 4.58 3.24
N ARG A 29 2.34 4.25 2.04
CA ARG A 29 2.70 3.00 1.39
C ARG A 29 4.22 2.94 1.17
N GLY A 30 4.85 1.90 1.67
CA GLY A 30 6.28 1.60 1.52
C GLY A 30 6.55 0.40 0.59
N LYS A 31 5.60 0.09 -0.30
CA LYS A 31 5.69 -1.01 -1.28
C LYS A 31 4.77 -0.76 -2.47
N LYS A 32 4.96 -1.52 -3.57
CA LYS A 32 4.17 -1.37 -4.80
C LYS A 32 2.69 -1.63 -4.54
N ILE A 33 1.84 -0.97 -5.33
CA ILE A 33 0.39 -1.15 -5.18
C ILE A 33 -0.01 -2.61 -5.38
N ASP A 34 0.64 -3.33 -6.30
CA ASP A 34 0.43 -4.76 -6.54
C ASP A 34 0.78 -5.65 -5.33
N ASP A 35 1.56 -5.13 -4.37
CA ASP A 35 1.87 -5.81 -3.11
C ASP A 35 0.92 -5.41 -1.97
N VAL A 36 0.13 -4.36 -2.17
CA VAL A 36 -0.87 -3.88 -1.21
C VAL A 36 -2.26 -4.42 -1.52
N VAL A 37 -2.67 -4.35 -2.79
CA VAL A 37 -3.96 -4.86 -3.26
C VAL A 37 -3.70 -5.90 -4.33
N LYS A 38 -4.02 -7.16 -4.02
CA LYS A 38 -3.79 -8.30 -4.91
C LYS A 38 -5.10 -8.98 -5.29
N PHE A 39 -5.18 -9.38 -6.56
CA PHE A 39 -6.22 -10.24 -7.06
C PHE A 39 -5.60 -11.48 -7.70
N SER A 40 -6.07 -12.66 -7.31
CA SER A 40 -5.72 -13.92 -7.95
C SER A 40 -6.97 -14.64 -8.39
N PHE A 41 -6.96 -15.07 -9.64
CA PHE A 41 -8.06 -15.82 -10.23
C PHE A 41 -7.64 -17.28 -10.31
N VAL A 42 -8.45 -18.15 -9.72
CA VAL A 42 -8.29 -19.61 -9.78
C VAL A 42 -9.41 -20.20 -10.61
N ASP A 43 -9.04 -21.02 -11.58
CA ASP A 43 -10.03 -21.67 -12.45
C ASP A 43 -10.75 -22.78 -11.67
N HIS A 44 -12.08 -22.62 -11.53
CA HIS A 44 -12.88 -23.59 -10.81
C HIS A 44 -14.37 -23.45 -11.18
N ASP A 45 -14.97 -24.51 -11.71
CA ASP A 45 -16.38 -24.53 -12.13
C ASP A 45 -17.35 -24.98 -11.01
N GLY A 46 -16.83 -25.43 -9.89
CA GLY A 46 -17.61 -25.85 -8.72
C GLY A 46 -18.30 -27.22 -8.83
N LYS A 47 -18.05 -28.00 -9.89
CA LYS A 47 -18.71 -29.30 -10.09
C LYS A 47 -18.23 -30.39 -9.13
N ASP A 48 -16.95 -30.35 -8.75
CA ASP A 48 -16.31 -31.37 -7.92
C ASP A 48 -16.27 -31.01 -6.43
N GLU A 49 -17.04 -30.01 -6.01
CA GLU A 49 -17.14 -29.62 -4.61
C GLU A 49 -17.98 -30.62 -3.82
N LEU A 50 -17.34 -31.37 -2.94
CA LEU A 50 -18.01 -32.35 -2.05
C LEU A 50 -18.80 -31.71 -0.94
N VAL A 51 -18.45 -30.48 -0.56
CA VAL A 51 -19.07 -29.72 0.53
C VAL A 51 -19.68 -28.45 -0.04
N GLY A 52 -20.94 -28.19 0.25
CA GLY A 52 -21.60 -26.94 -0.15
C GLY A 52 -20.95 -25.72 0.49
N ASN A 53 -20.97 -24.60 -0.21
CA ASN A 53 -20.36 -23.34 0.24
C ASN A 53 -18.86 -23.47 0.53
N SER A 54 -18.16 -24.19 -0.35
CA SER A 54 -16.71 -24.30 -0.35
C SER A 54 -16.14 -24.15 -1.75
N ASN A 55 -14.83 -23.98 -1.85
CA ASN A 55 -14.07 -23.86 -3.08
C ASN A 55 -12.66 -24.40 -2.86
N LYS A 56 -12.44 -25.61 -3.35
CA LYS A 56 -11.16 -26.30 -3.17
C LYS A 56 -10.01 -25.60 -3.89
N ALA A 57 -10.23 -25.05 -5.06
CA ALA A 57 -9.18 -24.37 -5.81
C ALA A 57 -8.67 -23.12 -5.08
N GLU A 58 -9.54 -22.36 -4.40
CA GLU A 58 -9.12 -21.24 -3.55
C GLU A 58 -8.32 -21.72 -2.34
N ILE A 59 -8.71 -22.87 -1.73
CA ILE A 59 -7.96 -23.50 -0.61
C ILE A 59 -6.56 -23.86 -1.10
N ASP A 60 -6.45 -24.59 -2.21
CA ASP A 60 -5.17 -25.08 -2.75
C ASP A 60 -4.25 -23.89 -3.11
N PHE A 61 -4.80 -22.82 -3.67
CA PHE A 61 -4.06 -21.59 -3.95
C PHE A 61 -3.51 -20.95 -2.66
N ILE A 62 -4.36 -20.75 -1.64
CA ILE A 62 -3.96 -20.12 -0.39
C ILE A 62 -2.90 -20.97 0.33
N VAL A 63 -3.07 -22.29 0.36
CA VAL A 63 -2.06 -23.22 0.90
C VAL A 63 -0.74 -23.07 0.15
N GLY A 64 -0.78 -22.95 -1.18
CA GLY A 64 0.41 -22.68 -1.99
C GLY A 64 1.11 -21.38 -1.60
N GLN A 65 0.35 -20.31 -1.36
CA GLN A 65 0.92 -19.02 -0.90
C GLN A 65 1.56 -19.14 0.49
N LEU A 66 0.94 -19.87 1.42
CA LEU A 66 1.51 -20.12 2.75
C LEU A 66 2.83 -20.91 2.67
N LYS A 67 2.95 -21.88 1.77
CA LYS A 67 4.20 -22.60 1.53
C LYS A 67 5.31 -21.70 1.00
N ILE A 68 4.98 -20.81 0.06
CA ILE A 68 5.93 -19.80 -0.44
C ILE A 68 6.40 -18.88 0.70
N MET A 69 5.50 -18.51 1.62
CA MET A 69 5.85 -17.70 2.80
C MET A 69 6.78 -18.47 3.75
N TYR A 70 6.55 -19.75 3.94
CA TYR A 70 7.43 -20.63 4.72
C TYR A 70 8.83 -20.72 4.10
N GLU A 71 8.92 -21.03 2.81
CA GLU A 71 10.18 -21.16 2.08
C GLU A 71 11.02 -19.87 2.11
N ASN A 72 10.36 -18.71 2.13
CA ASN A 72 11.00 -17.40 2.21
C ASN A 72 11.16 -16.86 3.65
N ASN A 73 10.90 -17.66 4.67
CA ASN A 73 10.99 -17.30 6.10
C ASN A 73 10.27 -15.96 6.40
N LYS A 74 9.07 -15.78 5.86
CA LYS A 74 8.26 -14.59 6.10
C LYS A 74 7.83 -14.51 7.55
N THR A 75 7.64 -13.27 8.06
CA THR A 75 7.29 -13.01 9.46
C THR A 75 5.99 -12.21 9.61
N GLU A 76 5.41 -11.77 8.50
CA GLU A 76 4.17 -11.03 8.48
C GLU A 76 3.01 -11.90 9.01
N SER A 77 2.21 -11.34 9.89
CA SER A 77 1.03 -12.04 10.41
C SER A 77 -0.04 -12.21 9.32
N VAL A 78 -0.66 -13.39 9.26
CA VAL A 78 -1.59 -13.77 8.19
C VAL A 78 -2.99 -14.05 8.73
N GLY A 79 -3.99 -13.53 8.05
CA GLY A 79 -5.39 -13.88 8.24
C GLY A 79 -6.00 -14.42 6.95
N ILE A 80 -6.97 -15.32 7.10
CA ILE A 80 -7.81 -15.75 5.98
C ILE A 80 -9.25 -15.44 6.38
N ILE A 81 -9.98 -14.71 5.53
CA ILE A 81 -11.39 -14.39 5.75
C ILE A 81 -12.21 -14.98 4.61
N THR A 82 -13.28 -15.64 4.95
CA THR A 82 -14.20 -16.27 3.99
C THR A 82 -15.68 -15.99 4.39
N PRO A 83 -16.61 -15.97 3.43
CA PRO A 83 -18.03 -15.78 3.75
C PRO A 83 -18.68 -17.00 4.45
N HIS A 84 -18.07 -18.19 4.37
CA HIS A 84 -18.73 -19.44 4.78
C HIS A 84 -17.94 -20.27 5.78
N THR A 85 -18.62 -20.80 6.80
CA THR A 85 -18.02 -21.68 7.81
C THR A 85 -17.50 -22.99 7.24
N ASN A 86 -18.12 -23.52 6.16
CA ASN A 86 -17.61 -24.73 5.51
C ASN A 86 -16.25 -24.50 4.87
N GLN A 87 -16.06 -23.38 4.17
CA GLN A 87 -14.75 -23.01 3.64
C GLN A 87 -13.71 -22.82 4.75
N GLN A 88 -14.11 -22.15 5.84
CA GLN A 88 -13.25 -21.97 7.02
C GLN A 88 -12.77 -23.32 7.59
N LYS A 89 -13.68 -24.30 7.75
CA LYS A 89 -13.34 -25.64 8.25
C LYS A 89 -12.39 -26.37 7.32
N LEU A 90 -12.67 -26.37 6.03
CA LEU A 90 -11.80 -27.04 5.04
C LEU A 90 -10.42 -26.41 4.95
N LEU A 91 -10.30 -25.07 5.02
CA LEU A 91 -9.03 -24.37 5.14
C LEU A 91 -8.26 -24.81 6.38
N MET A 92 -8.92 -24.84 7.55
CA MET A 92 -8.32 -25.31 8.80
C MET A 92 -7.84 -26.76 8.69
N GLU A 93 -8.66 -27.65 8.14
CA GLU A 93 -8.30 -29.06 7.95
C GLU A 93 -7.11 -29.24 6.99
N ALA A 94 -7.12 -28.52 5.86
CA ALA A 94 -6.05 -28.60 4.89
C ALA A 94 -4.71 -28.14 5.49
N ILE A 95 -4.70 -27.00 6.18
CA ILE A 95 -3.48 -26.40 6.74
C ILE A 95 -2.97 -27.20 7.95
N SER A 96 -3.88 -27.68 8.81
CA SER A 96 -3.48 -28.46 10.00
C SER A 96 -2.82 -29.81 9.68
N LYS A 97 -3.02 -30.32 8.46
CA LYS A 97 -2.39 -31.58 7.98
C LYS A 97 -0.99 -31.37 7.40
N LEU A 98 -0.57 -30.12 7.20
CA LEU A 98 0.73 -29.82 6.60
C LEU A 98 1.87 -29.99 7.61
N PRO A 99 3.04 -30.46 7.17
CA PRO A 99 4.23 -30.56 8.03
C PRO A 99 4.64 -29.23 8.65
N GLU A 100 4.46 -28.14 7.91
CA GLU A 100 4.85 -26.76 8.28
C GLU A 100 3.80 -26.04 9.13
N ARG A 101 2.74 -26.71 9.58
CA ARG A 101 1.60 -26.10 10.30
C ARG A 101 2.02 -25.24 11.48
N ASP A 102 3.01 -25.67 12.25
CA ASP A 102 3.46 -24.95 13.44
C ASP A 102 4.05 -23.59 13.06
N PHE A 103 4.78 -23.50 11.94
CA PHE A 103 5.25 -22.23 11.40
C PHE A 103 4.08 -21.29 11.06
N TYR A 104 3.03 -21.81 10.45
CA TYR A 104 1.88 -20.98 10.09
C TYR A 104 1.15 -20.43 11.31
N PHE A 105 0.92 -21.26 12.32
CA PHE A 105 0.16 -20.83 13.51
C PHE A 105 1.01 -20.03 14.51
N GLU A 106 2.28 -20.34 14.67
CA GLU A 106 3.15 -19.68 15.66
C GLU A 106 3.91 -18.48 15.10
N ASN A 107 4.57 -18.61 13.93
CA ASN A 107 5.36 -17.54 13.35
C ASN A 107 4.49 -16.54 12.58
N LEU A 108 3.66 -17.01 11.65
CA LEU A 108 2.75 -16.14 10.90
C LEU A 108 1.49 -15.75 11.68
N LYS A 109 1.29 -16.29 12.90
CA LYS A 109 0.08 -16.03 13.72
C LYS A 109 -1.21 -16.22 12.93
N LEU A 110 -1.22 -17.27 12.09
CA LEU A 110 -2.32 -17.53 11.16
C LEU A 110 -3.66 -17.64 11.89
N LYS A 111 -4.66 -16.94 11.39
CA LYS A 111 -6.05 -17.07 11.85
C LYS A 111 -6.99 -17.17 10.67
N ILE A 112 -7.87 -18.18 10.71
CA ILE A 112 -8.88 -18.43 9.68
C ILE A 112 -10.24 -18.02 10.25
N MET A 113 -10.92 -17.11 9.59
CA MET A 113 -12.09 -16.42 10.11
C MET A 113 -13.21 -16.36 9.05
N THR A 114 -14.42 -16.14 9.50
CA THR A 114 -15.50 -15.66 8.64
C THR A 114 -15.63 -14.14 8.78
N PHE A 115 -16.42 -13.51 7.90
CA PHE A 115 -16.77 -12.09 8.03
C PHE A 115 -17.48 -11.77 9.35
N ASP A 116 -18.12 -12.76 9.98
CA ASP A 116 -18.79 -12.60 11.27
C ASP A 116 -17.83 -12.72 12.47
N THR A 117 -16.74 -13.49 12.33
CA THR A 117 -15.82 -13.79 13.43
C THR A 117 -14.51 -13.01 13.39
N CYS A 118 -14.30 -12.16 12.38
CA CYS A 118 -13.07 -11.38 12.22
C CYS A 118 -13.04 -10.06 13.02
N GLN A 119 -14.08 -9.76 13.78
CA GLN A 119 -14.13 -8.52 14.56
C GLN A 119 -13.02 -8.48 15.62
N GLY A 120 -12.29 -7.36 15.68
CA GLY A 120 -11.18 -7.18 16.63
C GLY A 120 -9.85 -7.80 16.20
N GLU A 121 -9.84 -8.60 15.14
CA GLU A 121 -8.62 -9.25 14.62
C GLU A 121 -7.96 -8.43 13.52
N GLU A 122 -6.69 -8.16 13.66
CA GLU A 122 -5.88 -7.47 12.63
C GLU A 122 -4.67 -8.33 12.27
N ARG A 123 -4.33 -8.37 10.98
CA ARG A 123 -3.13 -9.05 10.46
C ARG A 123 -2.45 -8.18 9.41
N ASP A 124 -1.17 -8.43 9.20
CA ASP A 124 -0.43 -7.70 8.17
C ASP A 124 -0.97 -8.06 6.78
N ILE A 125 -1.22 -9.33 6.53
CA ILE A 125 -1.77 -9.85 5.27
C ILE A 125 -3.11 -10.51 5.53
N ILE A 126 -4.13 -10.16 4.73
CA ILE A 126 -5.42 -10.87 4.73
C ILE A 126 -5.69 -11.46 3.35
N PHE A 127 -5.87 -12.77 3.30
CA PHE A 127 -6.44 -13.46 2.16
C PHE A 127 -7.96 -13.49 2.27
N TYR A 128 -8.66 -13.11 1.22
CA TYR A 128 -10.11 -13.24 1.12
C TYR A 128 -10.45 -14.38 0.16
N SER A 129 -10.90 -15.51 0.70
CA SER A 129 -11.41 -16.64 -0.07
C SER A 129 -12.89 -16.45 -0.32
N MET A 130 -13.27 -16.05 -1.54
CA MET A 130 -14.62 -15.60 -1.84
C MET A 130 -15.61 -16.70 -2.18
N VAL A 131 -15.12 -17.91 -2.47
CA VAL A 131 -15.89 -19.15 -2.68
C VAL A 131 -16.74 -19.18 -3.95
N ALA A 132 -17.35 -18.05 -4.34
CA ALA A 132 -18.22 -17.94 -5.50
C ALA A 132 -17.51 -18.26 -6.81
N ASN A 133 -18.15 -19.03 -7.69
CA ASN A 133 -17.67 -19.37 -9.03
C ASN A 133 -18.72 -19.03 -10.10
N GLU A 134 -18.44 -19.24 -11.38
CA GLU A 134 -19.34 -18.87 -12.47
C GLU A 134 -20.69 -19.63 -12.44
N ASN A 135 -20.71 -20.85 -11.94
CA ASN A 135 -21.90 -21.70 -11.89
C ASN A 135 -22.69 -21.56 -10.57
N SER A 136 -22.12 -20.88 -9.59
CA SER A 136 -22.76 -20.75 -8.27
C SER A 136 -22.38 -19.44 -7.57
N ASP A 137 -23.36 -18.58 -7.39
CA ASP A 137 -23.23 -17.41 -6.54
C ASP A 137 -23.43 -17.81 -5.07
N ARG A 138 -22.35 -18.19 -4.41
CA ARG A 138 -22.32 -18.62 -2.99
C ARG A 138 -22.41 -17.45 -2.02
N LEU A 139 -22.45 -16.21 -2.50
CA LEU A 139 -22.49 -15.00 -1.67
C LEU A 139 -23.91 -14.49 -1.40
N TRP A 140 -24.88 -15.07 -2.09
CA TRP A 140 -26.28 -14.70 -1.92
C TRP A 140 -26.73 -14.92 -0.44
N GLY A 141 -27.33 -13.89 0.13
CA GLY A 141 -27.77 -13.90 1.52
C GLY A 141 -26.69 -13.63 2.58
N VAL A 142 -25.40 -13.69 2.23
CA VAL A 142 -24.29 -13.34 3.14
C VAL A 142 -24.11 -11.82 3.20
N PHE A 143 -24.15 -11.18 2.05
CA PHE A 143 -24.01 -9.72 1.91
C PHE A 143 -25.31 -9.09 1.41
N ILE A 144 -25.50 -7.81 1.67
CA ILE A 144 -26.64 -7.05 1.15
C ILE A 144 -26.56 -6.87 -0.36
N LYS A 145 -27.73 -6.71 -1.00
CA LYS A 145 -27.79 -6.47 -2.44
C LYS A 145 -27.23 -5.10 -2.84
N ASP A 146 -27.56 -4.06 -2.07
CA ASP A 146 -27.11 -2.70 -2.30
C ASP A 146 -27.06 -1.90 -0.98
N PHE A 147 -26.40 -0.75 -1.02
CA PHE A 147 -26.26 0.13 0.15
C PHE A 147 -27.54 0.87 0.53
N ASN A 148 -28.52 0.98 -0.37
CA ASN A 148 -29.79 1.63 -0.07
C ASN A 148 -30.66 0.76 0.86
N SER A 149 -30.33 -0.52 0.98
CA SER A 149 -30.98 -1.45 1.91
C SER A 149 -30.53 -1.30 3.36
N ILE A 150 -29.61 -0.37 3.65
CA ILE A 150 -28.98 -0.22 4.98
C ILE A 150 -29.98 0.20 6.06
N ASP A 151 -31.01 0.97 5.70
CA ASP A 151 -31.91 1.61 6.67
C ASP A 151 -33.15 0.81 6.97
N SER A 152 -33.37 -0.32 6.30
CA SER A 152 -34.69 -0.97 6.32
C SER A 152 -34.88 -2.05 7.37
N GLU A 153 -33.81 -2.72 7.90
CA GLU A 153 -33.98 -3.79 8.90
C GLU A 153 -32.72 -4.02 9.73
N GLU A 154 -32.89 -4.55 10.95
CA GLU A 154 -31.78 -4.90 11.87
C GLU A 154 -30.75 -5.84 11.21
N ASP A 155 -31.23 -6.80 10.43
CA ASP A 155 -30.41 -7.73 9.62
C ASP A 155 -29.60 -7.04 8.53
N GLY A 156 -30.15 -6.02 7.88
CA GLY A 156 -29.47 -5.24 6.86
C GLY A 156 -28.28 -4.47 7.42
N LYS A 157 -28.40 -3.87 8.58
CA LYS A 157 -27.32 -3.14 9.27
C LYS A 157 -26.15 -4.07 9.65
N ILE A 158 -26.43 -5.27 10.14
CA ILE A 158 -25.42 -6.27 10.50
C ILE A 158 -24.68 -6.73 9.26
N LYS A 159 -25.36 -7.02 8.17
CA LYS A 159 -24.76 -7.49 6.91
C LYS A 159 -23.87 -6.43 6.27
N VAL A 160 -24.22 -5.15 6.35
CA VAL A 160 -23.39 -4.04 5.90
C VAL A 160 -22.13 -3.92 6.75
N GLN A 161 -22.27 -4.02 8.07
CA GLN A 161 -21.14 -3.96 8.96
C GLN A 161 -20.11 -5.09 8.73
N ARG A 162 -20.54 -6.28 8.24
CA ARG A 162 -19.65 -7.37 7.84
C ARG A 162 -18.59 -6.92 6.83
N LEU A 163 -18.99 -6.19 5.78
CA LEU A 163 -18.05 -5.66 4.78
C LEU A 163 -17.10 -4.63 5.39
N ASN A 164 -17.62 -3.69 6.17
CA ASN A 164 -16.79 -2.69 6.85
C ASN A 164 -15.78 -3.35 7.79
N VAL A 165 -16.25 -4.25 8.64
CA VAL A 165 -15.40 -4.96 9.60
C VAL A 165 -14.41 -5.87 8.86
N GLY A 166 -14.86 -6.65 7.89
CA GLY A 166 -14.01 -7.59 7.14
C GLY A 166 -12.89 -6.89 6.41
N PHE A 167 -13.20 -5.85 5.64
CA PHE A 167 -12.19 -5.17 4.80
C PHE A 167 -11.29 -4.18 5.54
N SER A 168 -11.54 -3.95 6.82
CA SER A 168 -10.65 -3.13 7.67
C SER A 168 -9.64 -3.95 8.49
N ARG A 169 -9.47 -5.24 8.23
CA ARG A 169 -8.62 -6.14 9.04
C ARG A 169 -7.16 -6.20 8.61
N ALA A 170 -6.84 -5.87 7.37
CA ALA A 170 -5.48 -5.87 6.86
C ALA A 170 -4.74 -4.58 7.23
N LYS A 171 -3.44 -4.70 7.53
CA LYS A 171 -2.54 -3.57 7.76
C LYS A 171 -1.70 -3.25 6.55
N GLU A 172 -1.26 -4.28 5.80
CA GLU A 172 -0.29 -4.14 4.73
C GLU A 172 -0.74 -4.71 3.39
N THR A 173 -1.49 -5.81 3.38
CA THR A 173 -1.91 -6.45 2.13
C THR A 173 -3.31 -7.02 2.23
N VAL A 174 -4.13 -6.71 1.26
CA VAL A 174 -5.38 -7.42 0.95
C VAL A 174 -5.17 -8.27 -0.30
N HIS A 175 -5.48 -9.55 -0.23
CA HIS A 175 -5.32 -10.49 -1.33
C HIS A 175 -6.65 -11.20 -1.59
N PHE A 176 -7.35 -10.80 -2.63
CA PHE A 176 -8.61 -11.41 -3.06
C PHE A 176 -8.34 -12.62 -3.92
N VAL A 177 -8.84 -13.79 -3.50
CA VAL A 177 -8.79 -15.05 -4.26
C VAL A 177 -10.18 -15.33 -4.78
N LEU A 178 -10.31 -15.37 -6.10
CA LEU A 178 -11.58 -15.37 -6.81
C LEU A 178 -11.63 -16.52 -7.82
N SER A 179 -12.81 -17.10 -8.02
CA SER A 179 -13.05 -18.16 -9.01
C SER A 179 -14.05 -17.75 -10.09
N LYS A 180 -14.31 -16.44 -10.22
CA LYS A 180 -15.06 -15.86 -11.34
C LYS A 180 -14.59 -14.43 -11.61
N PRO A 181 -14.81 -13.90 -12.83
CA PRO A 181 -14.44 -12.53 -13.18
C PRO A 181 -15.13 -11.49 -12.30
N LEU A 182 -14.47 -10.33 -12.09
CA LEU A 182 -14.97 -9.26 -11.22
C LEU A 182 -16.32 -8.70 -11.62
N ASP A 183 -16.61 -8.61 -12.91
CA ASP A 183 -17.88 -8.14 -13.47
C ASP A 183 -19.06 -9.07 -13.16
N LYS A 184 -18.79 -10.33 -12.84
CA LYS A 184 -19.79 -11.34 -12.44
C LYS A 184 -20.14 -11.29 -10.95
N PHE A 185 -19.41 -10.52 -10.13
CA PHE A 185 -19.80 -10.30 -8.74
C PHE A 185 -20.87 -9.20 -8.66
N THR A 186 -21.99 -9.51 -8.05
CA THR A 186 -23.14 -8.60 -7.89
C THR A 186 -23.29 -8.11 -6.47
N GLY A 187 -24.12 -7.09 -6.25
CA GLY A 187 -24.41 -6.54 -4.94
C GLY A 187 -23.25 -5.79 -4.29
N SER A 188 -23.37 -5.51 -3.02
CA SER A 188 -22.38 -4.71 -2.26
C SER A 188 -20.99 -5.31 -2.25
N ILE A 189 -20.85 -6.64 -2.31
CA ILE A 189 -19.55 -7.30 -2.43
C ILE A 189 -18.93 -7.06 -3.80
N GLY A 190 -19.72 -7.09 -4.87
CA GLY A 190 -19.24 -6.75 -6.21
C GLY A 190 -18.75 -5.31 -6.29
N ASP A 191 -19.48 -4.38 -5.67
CA ASP A 191 -19.07 -2.97 -5.60
C ASP A 191 -17.75 -2.80 -4.82
N ALA A 192 -17.58 -3.54 -3.73
CA ALA A 192 -16.36 -3.51 -2.95
C ALA A 192 -15.16 -4.04 -3.73
N LEU A 193 -15.30 -5.17 -4.41
CA LEU A 193 -14.21 -5.76 -5.22
C LEU A 193 -13.83 -4.85 -6.39
N ARG A 194 -14.82 -4.27 -7.08
CA ARG A 194 -14.58 -3.27 -8.14
C ARG A 194 -13.90 -2.01 -7.62
N HIS A 195 -14.26 -1.55 -6.40
CA HIS A 195 -13.60 -0.42 -5.77
C HIS A 195 -12.10 -0.69 -5.56
N TYR A 196 -11.73 -1.85 -5.00
CA TYR A 196 -10.32 -2.22 -4.82
C TYR A 196 -9.58 -2.37 -6.15
N ASN A 197 -10.22 -2.96 -7.16
CA ASN A 197 -9.63 -3.04 -8.48
C ASN A 197 -9.43 -1.66 -9.12
N PHE A 198 -10.39 -0.75 -8.96
CA PHE A 198 -10.25 0.63 -9.41
C PHE A 198 -9.05 1.33 -8.74
N ILE A 199 -8.89 1.18 -7.42
CA ILE A 199 -7.74 1.74 -6.69
C ILE A 199 -6.41 1.18 -7.21
N LEU A 200 -6.36 -0.14 -7.47
CA LEU A 200 -5.20 -0.80 -8.05
C LEU A 200 -4.85 -0.23 -9.42
N GLU A 201 -5.82 -0.14 -10.32
CA GLU A 201 -5.63 0.34 -11.68
C GLU A 201 -5.27 1.85 -11.74
N GLU A 202 -5.93 2.69 -10.93
CA GLU A 202 -5.58 4.12 -10.85
C GLU A 202 -4.15 4.32 -10.34
N ALA A 203 -3.74 3.60 -9.30
CA ALA A 203 -2.39 3.70 -8.79
C ALA A 203 -1.32 3.19 -9.80
N LYS A 204 -1.65 2.20 -10.64
CA LYS A 204 -0.79 1.77 -11.75
C LYS A 204 -0.66 2.86 -12.81
N LYS A 205 -1.77 3.48 -13.21
CA LYS A 205 -1.76 4.58 -14.18
C LYS A 205 -0.96 5.79 -13.68
N GLU A 206 -1.09 6.13 -12.39
CA GLU A 206 -0.27 7.20 -11.80
C GLU A 206 1.23 6.88 -11.94
N HIS A 207 1.63 5.62 -11.84
CA HIS A 207 3.00 5.16 -12.07
C HIS A 207 3.44 5.22 -13.54
N GLU A 208 2.55 4.89 -14.47
CA GLU A 208 2.87 4.87 -15.92
C GLU A 208 2.95 6.28 -16.53
N ILE A 209 2.17 7.24 -16.01
CA ILE A 209 2.08 8.59 -16.58
C ILE A 209 3.25 9.50 -16.16
N SER A 210 3.98 9.17 -15.12
CA SER A 210 4.94 10.09 -14.50
C SER A 210 6.32 9.52 -14.29
N GLU A 211 6.94 8.89 -15.30
CA GLU A 211 8.33 8.50 -15.11
C GLU A 211 9.28 9.72 -14.95
N VAL A 212 8.97 10.87 -15.59
CA VAL A 212 9.75 12.11 -15.42
C VAL A 212 9.02 13.29 -16.08
N ASP A 213 9.17 14.52 -15.60
CA ASP A 213 8.70 15.68 -16.35
C ASP A 213 9.47 15.77 -17.67
N GLN A 214 8.77 15.57 -18.79
CA GLN A 214 9.37 15.62 -20.14
C GLN A 214 9.97 17.01 -20.49
N LYS A 215 9.63 18.05 -19.73
CA LYS A 215 10.18 19.41 -19.88
C LYS A 215 11.49 19.59 -19.09
N SER A 216 11.75 18.79 -18.08
CA SER A 216 12.99 18.85 -17.30
C SER A 216 14.12 18.11 -18.02
N LYS A 217 15.22 18.79 -18.25
CA LYS A 217 16.44 18.17 -18.82
C LYS A 217 17.26 17.41 -17.78
N MET A 218 17.04 17.68 -16.51
CA MET A 218 17.87 17.15 -15.42
C MET A 218 17.25 15.99 -14.67
N GLU A 219 15.94 15.97 -14.51
CA GLU A 219 15.25 14.86 -13.83
C GLU A 219 15.57 13.48 -14.41
N PRO A 220 15.59 13.25 -15.76
CA PRO A 220 16.00 11.98 -16.32
C PRO A 220 17.44 11.60 -15.96
N LYS A 221 18.33 12.58 -15.81
CA LYS A 221 19.73 12.35 -15.41
C LYS A 221 19.80 11.97 -13.94
N VAL A 222 19.07 12.68 -13.07
CA VAL A 222 19.00 12.38 -11.63
C VAL A 222 18.45 10.98 -11.40
N LEU A 223 17.40 10.62 -12.11
CA LEU A 223 16.80 9.28 -12.06
C LEU A 223 17.83 8.20 -12.45
N LYS A 224 18.56 8.42 -13.53
CA LYS A 224 19.64 7.51 -13.96
C LYS A 224 20.74 7.41 -12.91
N TRP A 225 21.23 8.53 -12.40
CA TRP A 225 22.26 8.54 -11.34
C TRP A 225 21.79 7.76 -10.12
N PHE A 226 20.51 7.92 -9.72
CA PHE A 226 19.94 7.21 -8.60
C PHE A 226 19.96 5.69 -8.82
N TYR A 227 19.51 5.21 -9.99
CA TYR A 227 19.53 3.79 -10.33
C TYR A 227 20.93 3.19 -10.43
N ASP A 228 21.93 4.02 -10.71
CA ASP A 228 23.34 3.61 -10.76
C ASP A 228 24.00 3.56 -9.37
N THR A 229 23.36 4.08 -8.30
CA THR A 229 23.92 4.04 -6.94
C THR A 229 24.00 2.62 -6.37
N GLU A 230 25.00 2.38 -5.51
CA GLU A 230 25.09 1.14 -4.72
C GLU A 230 23.89 0.99 -3.76
N PHE A 231 23.39 2.10 -3.21
CA PHE A 231 22.21 2.11 -2.36
C PHE A 231 21.01 1.50 -3.09
N TRP A 232 20.73 1.94 -4.32
CA TRP A 232 19.64 1.37 -5.12
C TRP A 232 19.88 -0.12 -5.44
N LYS A 233 21.06 -0.47 -5.95
CA LYS A 233 21.39 -1.83 -6.36
C LYS A 233 21.19 -2.84 -5.23
N ASN A 234 21.55 -2.44 -3.99
CA ASN A 234 21.49 -3.31 -2.83
C ASN A 234 20.11 -3.34 -2.15
N ASN A 235 19.25 -2.36 -2.41
CA ASN A 235 17.98 -2.20 -1.68
C ASN A 235 16.74 -2.08 -2.58
N LYS A 236 16.86 -2.25 -3.89
CA LYS A 236 15.76 -2.02 -4.86
C LYS A 236 14.44 -2.73 -4.52
N GLU A 237 14.52 -3.90 -3.88
CA GLU A 237 13.34 -4.66 -3.47
C GLU A 237 12.66 -4.08 -2.21
N LYS A 238 13.37 -3.23 -1.46
CA LYS A 238 12.88 -2.56 -0.24
C LYS A 238 12.56 -1.08 -0.47
N ILE A 239 12.67 -0.61 -1.72
CA ILE A 239 12.48 0.79 -2.09
C ILE A 239 11.25 0.92 -3.00
N GLU A 240 10.36 1.83 -2.64
CA GLU A 240 9.37 2.41 -3.53
C GLU A 240 9.88 3.77 -4.00
N PHE A 241 9.82 4.03 -5.29
CA PHE A 241 10.30 5.27 -5.88
C PHE A 241 9.23 5.86 -6.80
N PHE A 242 8.80 7.09 -6.50
CA PHE A 242 7.70 7.75 -7.16
C PHE A 242 8.20 9.04 -7.82
N PRO A 243 8.40 9.05 -9.14
CA PRO A 243 8.67 10.29 -9.89
C PRO A 243 7.45 11.21 -9.87
N GLN A 244 7.68 12.52 -9.90
CA GLN A 244 6.64 13.54 -10.05
C GLN A 244 5.46 13.41 -9.08
N PHE A 245 5.75 13.08 -7.82
CA PHE A 245 4.74 12.71 -6.83
C PHE A 245 3.94 13.93 -6.33
N GLU A 246 2.62 13.89 -6.48
CA GLU A 246 1.70 14.94 -6.02
C GLU A 246 1.48 14.87 -4.49
N ILE A 247 2.53 15.16 -3.74
CA ILE A 247 2.58 15.02 -2.29
C ILE A 247 1.51 15.87 -1.58
N GLY A 248 1.19 17.03 -2.09
CA GLY A 248 0.17 17.90 -1.51
C GLY A 248 -1.23 17.31 -1.61
N LYS A 249 -1.58 16.70 -2.74
CA LYS A 249 -2.84 15.96 -2.87
C LYS A 249 -2.90 14.77 -1.93
N TYR A 250 -1.79 14.04 -1.83
CA TYR A 250 -1.67 12.90 -0.94
C TYR A 250 -1.85 13.31 0.53
N LEU A 251 -1.15 14.35 0.98
CA LEU A 251 -1.27 14.87 2.35
C LEU A 251 -2.67 15.38 2.67
N LYS A 252 -3.35 16.03 1.73
CA LYS A 252 -4.73 16.48 1.91
C LYS A 252 -5.71 15.32 2.12
N GLN A 253 -5.45 14.15 1.54
CA GLN A 253 -6.24 12.94 1.77
C GLN A 253 -5.97 12.32 3.16
N LEU A 254 -4.73 12.48 3.66
CA LEU A 254 -4.34 11.97 4.98
C LEU A 254 -4.76 12.90 6.12
N ASP A 255 -4.66 14.22 5.91
CA ASP A 255 -4.90 15.24 6.89
C ASP A 255 -5.89 16.27 6.34
N ARG A 256 -7.14 16.25 6.85
CA ARG A 256 -8.17 17.23 6.47
C ARG A 256 -7.84 18.65 6.88
N THR A 257 -6.93 18.82 7.83
CA THR A 257 -6.46 20.14 8.27
C THR A 257 -5.35 20.70 7.39
N TYR A 258 -4.87 19.91 6.42
CA TYR A 258 -3.87 20.36 5.44
C TYR A 258 -4.41 21.52 4.61
N LYS A 259 -3.85 22.71 4.80
CA LYS A 259 -4.24 23.96 4.15
C LYS A 259 -3.18 24.49 3.18
N HIS A 260 -2.07 23.77 3.04
CA HIS A 260 -0.98 24.18 2.15
C HIS A 260 -1.30 23.89 0.68
N PRO A 261 -0.56 24.48 -0.25
CA PRO A 261 -0.70 24.21 -1.68
C PRO A 261 -0.56 22.73 -2.04
N HIS A 262 -1.04 22.34 -3.20
CA HIS A 262 -0.88 21.00 -3.74
C HIS A 262 0.55 20.84 -4.28
N TYR A 263 1.52 20.72 -3.38
CA TYR A 263 2.92 20.52 -3.76
C TYR A 263 3.11 19.26 -4.59
N LYS A 264 3.97 19.38 -5.59
CA LYS A 264 4.49 18.26 -6.36
C LYS A 264 6.00 18.20 -6.14
N VAL A 265 6.55 17.01 -6.02
CA VAL A 265 7.99 16.80 -5.82
C VAL A 265 8.56 15.97 -6.96
N ASP A 266 9.83 16.21 -7.33
CA ASP A 266 10.44 15.51 -8.46
C ASP A 266 10.46 14.01 -8.21
N PHE A 267 10.92 13.60 -7.03
CA PHE A 267 10.93 12.19 -6.63
C PHE A 267 10.61 12.02 -5.16
N LEU A 268 9.76 11.06 -4.85
CA LEU A 268 9.58 10.55 -3.50
C LEU A 268 10.16 9.13 -3.40
N LEU A 269 11.10 8.94 -2.50
CA LEU A 269 11.66 7.65 -2.14
C LEU A 269 11.11 7.21 -0.79
N VAL A 270 10.54 6.01 -0.73
CA VAL A 270 10.14 5.35 0.52
C VAL A 270 10.97 4.07 0.65
N TYR A 271 11.77 3.99 1.69
CA TYR A 271 12.65 2.87 1.98
C TYR A 271 12.32 2.24 3.31
N LYS A 272 12.20 0.93 3.35
CA LYS A 272 11.97 0.15 4.55
C LYS A 272 13.27 -0.54 4.97
N ASP A 273 13.83 -0.14 6.10
CA ASP A 273 15.09 -0.67 6.60
C ASP A 273 14.93 -2.09 7.21
N GLU A 274 16.04 -2.68 7.65
CA GLU A 274 16.06 -4.03 8.24
C GLU A 274 15.21 -4.15 9.52
N ASN A 275 14.99 -3.04 10.23
CA ASN A 275 14.15 -2.97 11.42
C ASN A 275 12.67 -2.67 11.07
N GLN A 276 12.28 -2.77 9.80
CA GLN A 276 10.94 -2.44 9.30
C GLN A 276 10.54 -0.97 9.47
N LYS A 277 11.51 -0.07 9.68
CA LYS A 277 11.26 1.37 9.79
C LYS A 277 11.21 1.99 8.41
N GLU A 278 10.15 2.77 8.16
CA GLU A 278 9.99 3.52 6.93
C GLU A 278 10.76 4.85 6.98
N HIS A 279 11.54 5.10 5.94
CA HIS A 279 12.25 6.33 5.68
C HIS A 279 11.66 6.98 4.42
N LYS A 280 11.25 8.22 4.51
CA LYS A 280 10.60 8.98 3.44
C LYS A 280 11.49 10.13 3.04
N ILE A 281 12.01 10.08 1.83
CA ILE A 281 12.97 11.06 1.33
C ILE A 281 12.41 11.68 0.06
N ILE A 282 12.33 12.99 0.05
CA ILE A 282 12.05 13.80 -1.15
C ILE A 282 13.40 14.10 -1.79
N ILE A 283 13.54 13.74 -3.06
CA ILE A 283 14.72 14.06 -3.87
C ILE A 283 14.29 15.09 -4.91
N GLU A 284 14.94 16.24 -4.93
CA GLU A 284 14.65 17.33 -5.87
C GLU A 284 15.92 17.80 -6.58
N TYR A 285 15.75 18.16 -7.84
CA TYR A 285 16.77 18.85 -8.59
C TYR A 285 16.43 20.33 -8.69
N ASP A 286 17.15 21.16 -7.95
CA ASP A 286 16.92 22.60 -7.92
C ASP A 286 17.65 23.29 -9.07
N GLY A 287 16.89 23.74 -10.06
CA GLY A 287 17.37 24.60 -11.14
C GLY A 287 17.90 25.92 -10.58
N PHE A 288 19.02 26.43 -11.14
CA PHE A 288 19.67 27.61 -10.60
C PHE A 288 18.82 28.87 -10.66
N THR A 289 18.10 29.08 -11.76
CA THR A 289 17.27 30.27 -11.96
C THR A 289 15.90 30.22 -11.28
N GLU A 290 15.46 29.04 -10.89
CA GLU A 290 14.09 28.81 -10.42
C GLU A 290 13.99 28.76 -8.89
N HIS A 291 15.07 28.34 -8.21
CA HIS A 291 15.05 28.06 -6.78
C HIS A 291 15.95 28.96 -5.94
N PHE A 292 16.76 29.84 -6.56
CA PHE A 292 17.69 30.70 -5.85
C PHE A 292 17.38 32.19 -6.09
N ASN A 293 17.53 32.97 -5.01
CA ASN A 293 17.49 34.43 -5.05
C ASN A 293 18.93 34.96 -5.29
N ASP A 294 19.04 36.22 -5.73
CA ASP A 294 20.32 36.96 -5.86
C ASP A 294 21.41 36.16 -6.60
N LEU A 295 21.08 35.70 -7.81
CA LEU A 295 21.85 34.74 -8.59
C LEU A 295 23.33 35.12 -8.80
N ASP A 296 23.66 36.41 -8.77
CA ASP A 296 25.02 36.94 -8.96
C ASP A 296 25.90 36.71 -7.71
N GLU A 297 25.28 36.51 -6.54
CA GLU A 297 25.99 36.29 -5.26
C GLU A 297 26.13 34.82 -4.89
N VAL A 298 25.35 33.93 -5.51
CA VAL A 298 25.27 32.50 -5.17
C VAL A 298 26.47 31.72 -5.73
N ASN A 299 27.14 30.98 -4.85
CA ASN A 299 28.29 30.12 -5.21
C ASN A 299 28.26 28.80 -4.40
N GLU A 300 29.25 27.95 -4.63
CA GLU A 300 29.35 26.62 -4.03
C GLU A 300 29.49 26.62 -2.49
N PHE A 301 29.86 27.77 -1.88
CA PHE A 301 30.08 27.88 -0.43
C PHE A 301 28.86 28.47 0.30
N ASN A 302 27.94 29.10 -0.40
CA ASN A 302 26.85 29.88 0.24
C ASN A 302 25.45 29.56 -0.31
N TYR A 303 25.29 28.70 -1.32
CA TYR A 303 24.03 28.44 -2.00
C TYR A 303 22.88 28.05 -1.03
N GLU A 304 23.18 27.43 0.10
CA GLU A 304 22.16 27.02 1.07
C GLU A 304 21.39 28.21 1.68
N ASN A 305 22.01 29.39 1.69
CA ASN A 305 21.41 30.60 2.24
C ASN A 305 20.56 31.39 1.22
N TYR A 306 20.56 30.97 -0.04
CA TYR A 306 19.94 31.70 -1.14
C TYR A 306 18.73 31.00 -1.75
N TYR A 307 18.24 29.92 -1.13
CA TYR A 307 16.98 29.32 -1.54
C TYR A 307 15.82 30.31 -1.37
N SER A 308 14.85 30.25 -2.31
CA SER A 308 13.66 31.09 -2.22
C SER A 308 12.89 30.85 -0.92
N GLU A 309 12.22 31.89 -0.41
CA GLU A 309 11.42 31.76 0.81
C GLU A 309 10.32 30.70 0.66
N ASP A 310 9.75 30.57 -0.53
CA ASP A 310 8.73 29.56 -0.83
C ASP A 310 9.29 28.14 -0.77
N ASP A 311 10.50 27.90 -1.26
CA ASP A 311 11.17 26.60 -1.17
C ASP A 311 11.51 26.23 0.27
N VAL A 312 12.02 27.20 1.04
CA VAL A 312 12.31 26.98 2.45
C VAL A 312 11.03 26.69 3.26
N TYR A 313 9.96 27.44 2.98
CA TYR A 313 8.67 27.22 3.62
C TYR A 313 8.08 25.84 3.26
N ARG A 314 8.05 25.51 1.97
CA ARG A 314 7.60 24.20 1.45
C ARG A 314 8.34 23.05 2.12
N GLN A 315 9.66 23.13 2.20
CA GLN A 315 10.48 22.11 2.85
C GLN A 315 10.10 21.96 4.31
N LYS A 316 9.99 23.04 5.09
CA LYS A 316 9.60 22.99 6.51
C LYS A 316 8.22 22.35 6.71
N VAL A 317 7.27 22.66 5.84
CA VAL A 317 5.93 22.05 5.87
C VAL A 317 6.05 20.54 5.68
N LEU A 318 6.75 20.08 4.65
CA LEU A 318 6.87 18.65 4.34
C LEU A 318 7.71 17.91 5.40
N GLU A 319 8.75 18.52 5.94
CA GLU A 319 9.52 17.97 7.07
C GLU A 319 8.65 17.76 8.32
N SER A 320 7.68 18.65 8.57
CA SER A 320 6.73 18.47 9.68
C SER A 320 5.83 17.25 9.55
N TYR A 321 5.65 16.73 8.32
CA TYR A 321 4.98 15.47 8.03
C TYR A 321 5.93 14.24 8.02
N GLY A 322 7.20 14.44 8.42
CA GLY A 322 8.17 13.36 8.57
C GLY A 322 8.96 13.01 7.32
N TYR A 323 8.92 13.86 6.28
CA TYR A 323 9.76 13.72 5.10
C TYR A 323 11.15 14.30 5.37
N LYS A 324 12.16 13.71 4.74
CA LYS A 324 13.50 14.28 4.64
C LYS A 324 13.73 14.78 3.23
N PHE A 325 14.61 15.76 3.08
CA PHE A 325 14.97 16.32 1.78
C PHE A 325 16.37 15.96 1.37
N LEU A 326 16.54 15.66 0.09
CA LEU A 326 17.81 15.53 -0.61
C LEU A 326 17.76 16.43 -1.84
N ARG A 327 18.20 17.67 -1.68
CA ARG A 327 18.25 18.64 -2.77
C ARG A 327 19.54 18.51 -3.56
N ILE A 328 19.43 18.41 -4.88
CA ILE A 328 20.54 18.28 -5.82
C ILE A 328 20.55 19.52 -6.69
N ASN A 329 21.68 20.17 -6.80
CA ASN A 329 21.85 21.33 -7.68
C ASN A 329 23.27 21.35 -8.26
N LYS A 330 23.56 22.32 -9.14
CA LYS A 330 24.87 22.43 -9.78
C LYS A 330 26.06 22.56 -8.83
N PHE A 331 25.83 23.06 -7.61
CA PHE A 331 26.90 23.29 -6.63
C PHE A 331 27.23 22.04 -5.81
N ASN A 332 26.24 21.15 -5.58
CA ASN A 332 26.38 20.02 -4.67
C ASN A 332 26.35 18.63 -5.36
N VAL A 333 26.20 18.61 -6.68
CA VAL A 333 26.16 17.35 -7.44
C VAL A 333 27.56 16.71 -7.58
N GLY A 334 28.63 17.51 -7.43
CA GLY A 334 30.00 17.06 -7.53
C GLY A 334 30.44 16.64 -8.94
N SER A 335 31.69 16.21 -9.06
CA SER A 335 32.26 15.70 -10.32
C SER A 335 31.79 14.28 -10.66
N ASN A 336 31.40 13.50 -9.65
CA ASN A 336 30.84 12.16 -9.81
C ASN A 336 29.43 12.11 -9.16
N PRO A 337 28.37 12.44 -9.91
CA PRO A 337 27.01 12.53 -9.39
C PRO A 337 26.51 11.24 -8.70
N VAL A 338 26.85 10.08 -9.23
CA VAL A 338 26.43 8.78 -8.69
C VAL A 338 27.01 8.54 -7.30
N THR A 339 28.32 8.77 -7.14
CA THR A 339 29.00 8.61 -5.85
C THR A 339 28.47 9.62 -4.84
N THR A 340 28.37 10.90 -5.24
CA THR A 340 27.86 11.96 -4.37
C THR A 340 26.43 11.66 -3.90
N LEU A 341 25.56 11.23 -4.81
CA LEU A 341 24.18 10.89 -4.49
C LEU A 341 24.11 9.69 -3.55
N ASN A 342 24.93 8.66 -3.79
CA ASN A 342 25.02 7.48 -2.95
C ASN A 342 25.45 7.81 -1.51
N GLU A 343 26.48 8.63 -1.35
CA GLU A 343 26.98 9.08 -0.04
C GLU A 343 25.93 9.89 0.71
N ARG A 344 25.30 10.84 0.03
CA ARG A 344 24.29 11.72 0.62
C ARG A 344 23.03 10.96 1.05
N ILE A 345 22.53 10.03 0.23
CA ILE A 345 21.40 9.16 0.62
C ILE A 345 21.78 8.31 1.83
N THR A 346 22.94 7.68 1.79
CA THR A 346 23.40 6.81 2.88
C THR A 346 23.58 7.59 4.19
N SER A 347 24.03 8.84 4.12
CA SER A 347 24.20 9.70 5.31
C SER A 347 22.88 10.03 5.99
N LEU A 348 21.78 10.16 5.23
CA LEU A 348 20.43 10.40 5.79
C LEU A 348 19.96 9.26 6.70
N PHE A 349 20.50 8.06 6.54
CA PHE A 349 20.16 6.90 7.38
C PHE A 349 21.12 6.75 8.58
N LYS A 350 22.39 7.19 8.46
CA LYS A 350 23.39 7.05 9.52
C LYS A 350 23.14 7.96 10.73
N ASN A 351 22.58 9.13 10.53
CA ASN A 351 22.31 10.11 11.60
C ASN A 351 21.29 9.65 12.67
N TYR A 352 20.71 8.47 12.56
CA TYR A 352 19.83 7.89 13.56
C TYR A 352 20.54 6.99 14.60
N ARG A 353 21.81 6.62 14.38
CA ARG A 353 22.56 5.78 15.33
C ARG A 353 23.15 6.54 16.51
N THR A 354 23.16 7.88 16.49
CA THR A 354 23.83 8.73 17.49
C THR A 354 22.89 9.52 18.41
N GLN A 355 21.57 9.27 18.38
CA GLN A 355 20.58 9.95 19.25
C GLN A 355 19.74 8.98 20.08
N ASN A 356 20.22 7.77 20.36
CA ASN A 356 19.64 6.88 21.38
C ASN A 356 20.69 6.53 22.43
#